data_7e16f7f1965815abb0be62fcbc73a533
#
_entry.id   7e16f7f1965815abb0be62fcbc73a533
#
_cell.length_a   1.000
_cell.length_b   1.000
_cell.length_c   1.000
_cell.angle_alpha   90.00
_cell.angle_beta   90.00
_cell.angle_gamma   90.00
#
_symmetry.space_group_name_H-M   'P 1'
#
loop_
_entity.id
_entity.type
_entity.pdbx_description
1 polymer ?
#
loop_
_entity_poly.entity_id
_entity_poly.type
_entity_poly.pdbx_seq_one_letter_code
_entity_poly.pdbx_strand_id
1 'polypeptide(L)'
;MRRLAQIAICIVATLSLSCSHKEVVRDTEPIYTPRYAKGFSIERDRATGAKLLCVRNPWQGAEGVTFYTEIDTLSPPKRIVALSSSHAAMLDAVGCTDRIVGLSGCRYIYNTNLCHKISKGEIWEVGYDAVFDFEKIRALNADIVLLYGVAGETKAITGKLDELHIPYIYIGDYLEADPLGKAEWVVALASLCGVEEQGLNLFAEVEKRYNTLREQGHATAKRPRVMLNLPYRDTWFMPPKESYMVRLIEDAGGEYIYPQNNTNSSKPISLEEALMLAMKADFWLNLGQMVSVEEVCAAAPRFAKVDAVRSGRLYNNTKRTNESRGSDFWESGAIRPDIILEDLIKILHHNADTDSLYYYKKLN
;
A
#
# COMPACT_ATOMS: atom_id res chain seq x y z
N MET A 1 -35.94 -60.78 -43.55
CA MET A 1 -34.58 -60.26 -43.39
C MET A 1 -34.64 -58.78 -43.04
N ARG A 2 -34.64 -58.47 -41.75
CA ARG A 2 -34.71 -57.10 -41.23
C ARG A 2 -33.34 -56.69 -40.72
N ARG A 3 -32.76 -55.63 -41.34
CA ARG A 3 -31.50 -55.03 -40.88
C ARG A 3 -31.86 -53.99 -39.81
N LEU A 4 -31.42 -54.20 -38.59
CA LEU A 4 -31.43 -53.24 -37.50
C LEU A 4 -30.22 -52.31 -37.66
N ALA A 5 -30.48 -51.04 -37.85
CA ALA A 5 -29.47 -49.98 -37.79
C ALA A 5 -29.29 -49.58 -36.34
N GLN A 6 -28.11 -49.75 -35.78
CA GLN A 6 -27.72 -49.21 -34.48
C GLN A 6 -27.26 -47.78 -34.66
N ILE A 7 -28.04 -46.84 -34.07
CA ILE A 7 -27.67 -45.44 -33.96
C ILE A 7 -26.86 -45.29 -32.65
N ALA A 8 -25.57 -45.06 -32.78
CA ALA A 8 -24.70 -44.70 -31.65
C ALA A 8 -24.92 -43.20 -31.34
N ILE A 9 -25.54 -42.91 -30.20
CA ILE A 9 -25.64 -41.55 -29.67
C ILE A 9 -24.34 -41.26 -28.91
N CYS A 10 -23.45 -40.43 -29.50
CA CYS A 10 -22.34 -39.82 -28.81
C CYS A 10 -22.89 -38.71 -27.91
N ILE A 11 -22.98 -38.96 -26.61
CA ILE A 11 -23.21 -37.93 -25.60
C ILE A 11 -21.85 -37.22 -25.40
N VAL A 12 -21.71 -36.04 -26.02
CA VAL A 12 -20.63 -35.11 -25.70
C VAL A 12 -20.99 -34.44 -24.38
N ALA A 13 -20.40 -34.92 -23.29
CA ALA A 13 -20.46 -34.25 -22.00
C ALA A 13 -19.61 -32.97 -22.08
N THR A 14 -20.24 -31.85 -22.35
CA THR A 14 -19.61 -30.52 -22.13
C THR A 14 -19.45 -30.33 -20.65
N LEU A 15 -18.26 -30.60 -20.14
CA LEU A 15 -17.83 -30.15 -18.83
C LEU A 15 -17.73 -28.63 -18.88
N SER A 16 -18.79 -27.97 -18.44
CA SER A 16 -18.76 -26.55 -18.08
C SER A 16 -17.84 -26.42 -16.87
N LEU A 17 -16.57 -26.06 -17.11
CA LEU A 17 -15.68 -25.56 -16.08
C LEU A 17 -16.26 -24.25 -15.57
N SER A 18 -17.12 -24.33 -14.57
CA SER A 18 -17.46 -23.22 -13.70
C SER A 18 -16.19 -22.90 -12.90
N CYS A 19 -15.49 -21.82 -13.24
CA CYS A 19 -14.45 -21.24 -12.42
C CYS A 19 -15.08 -20.63 -11.17
N SER A 20 -15.54 -21.45 -10.24
CA SER A 20 -15.63 -21.02 -8.85
C SER A 20 -14.20 -21.09 -8.29
N HIS A 21 -13.66 -19.97 -7.83
CA HIS A 21 -12.44 -19.94 -7.03
C HIS A 21 -12.69 -20.73 -5.73
N LYS A 22 -12.55 -22.05 -5.81
CA LYS A 22 -12.41 -22.88 -4.62
C LYS A 22 -11.01 -22.61 -4.10
N GLU A 23 -10.88 -22.40 -2.78
CA GLU A 23 -9.60 -22.48 -2.07
C GLU A 23 -8.87 -23.75 -2.52
N VAL A 24 -7.93 -23.57 -3.43
CA VAL A 24 -7.03 -24.66 -3.83
C VAL A 24 -5.91 -24.63 -2.80
N VAL A 25 -6.05 -25.42 -1.74
CA VAL A 25 -4.91 -25.69 -0.85
C VAL A 25 -3.86 -26.39 -1.69
N ARG A 26 -2.77 -25.71 -2.01
CA ARG A 26 -1.64 -26.28 -2.72
C ARG A 26 -0.64 -26.86 -1.71
N ASP A 27 -0.06 -28.02 -2.02
CA ASP A 27 1.06 -28.55 -1.26
C ASP A 27 2.34 -27.83 -1.73
N THR A 28 2.83 -26.92 -0.91
CA THR A 28 3.95 -26.05 -1.24
C THR A 28 5.05 -26.12 -0.20
N GLU A 29 6.25 -25.72 -0.60
CA GLU A 29 7.36 -25.49 0.31
C GLU A 29 7.89 -24.05 0.17
N PRO A 30 8.31 -23.41 1.27
CA PRO A 30 8.75 -22.01 1.23
C PRO A 30 10.09 -21.87 0.51
N ILE A 31 10.19 -20.92 -0.43
CA ILE A 31 11.44 -20.40 -1.02
C ILE A 31 11.86 -19.12 -0.28
N TYR A 32 10.89 -18.22 -0.04
CA TYR A 32 11.09 -16.99 0.70
C TYR A 32 9.91 -16.75 1.62
N THR A 33 10.21 -16.65 2.91
CA THR A 33 9.26 -16.24 3.94
C THR A 33 9.64 -14.86 4.42
N PRO A 34 8.79 -13.84 4.23
CA PRO A 34 9.05 -12.49 4.72
C PRO A 34 9.29 -12.46 6.23
N ARG A 35 10.14 -11.55 6.67
CA ARG A 35 10.43 -11.35 8.11
C ARG A 35 9.42 -10.44 8.79
N TYR A 36 8.85 -9.53 8.06
CA TYR A 36 7.95 -8.48 8.55
C TYR A 36 6.58 -8.51 7.89
N ALA A 37 6.52 -8.69 6.57
CA ALA A 37 5.27 -8.81 5.85
C ALA A 37 4.52 -10.08 6.22
N LYS A 38 3.19 -9.97 6.34
CA LYS A 38 2.30 -11.09 6.67
C LYS A 38 1.46 -11.54 5.48
N GLY A 39 1.32 -10.66 4.49
CA GLY A 39 0.41 -10.83 3.37
C GLY A 39 0.96 -11.67 2.22
N PHE A 40 2.26 -12.00 2.17
CA PHE A 40 2.79 -12.81 1.07
C PHE A 40 3.86 -13.81 1.50
N SER A 41 4.17 -14.75 0.61
CA SER A 41 5.37 -15.59 0.62
C SER A 41 5.69 -16.03 -0.82
N ILE A 42 6.92 -16.50 -1.07
CA ILE A 42 7.29 -17.13 -2.32
C ILE A 42 7.52 -18.62 -2.02
N GLU A 43 6.83 -19.47 -2.76
CA GLU A 43 6.75 -20.90 -2.47
C GLU A 43 7.03 -21.73 -3.74
N ARG A 44 7.39 -22.97 -3.56
CA ARG A 44 7.50 -23.96 -4.63
C ARG A 44 6.34 -24.93 -4.53
N ASP A 45 5.60 -25.11 -5.60
CA ASP A 45 4.59 -26.17 -5.72
C ASP A 45 5.29 -27.53 -5.78
N ARG A 46 4.99 -28.44 -4.85
CA ARG A 46 5.66 -29.75 -4.77
C ARG A 46 5.28 -30.69 -5.91
N ALA A 47 4.10 -30.50 -6.48
CA ALA A 47 3.62 -31.37 -7.56
C ALA A 47 4.21 -30.97 -8.92
N THR A 48 4.34 -29.65 -9.18
CA THR A 48 4.80 -29.13 -10.49
C THR A 48 6.21 -28.58 -10.48
N GLY A 49 6.77 -28.25 -9.30
CA GLY A 49 8.04 -27.55 -9.15
C GLY A 49 7.95 -26.05 -9.46
N ALA A 50 6.78 -25.53 -9.81
CA ALA A 50 6.58 -24.13 -10.16
C ALA A 50 6.87 -23.20 -8.97
N LYS A 51 7.47 -22.04 -9.23
CA LYS A 51 7.64 -20.96 -8.27
C LYS A 51 6.35 -20.16 -8.21
N LEU A 52 5.81 -19.95 -7.02
CA LEU A 52 4.54 -19.29 -6.79
C LEU A 52 4.73 -18.05 -5.90
N LEU A 53 4.10 -16.94 -6.26
CA LEU A 53 3.79 -15.86 -5.33
C LEU A 53 2.45 -16.19 -4.66
N CYS A 54 2.49 -16.38 -3.36
CA CYS A 54 1.35 -16.68 -2.52
C CYS A 54 0.94 -15.40 -1.78
N VAL A 55 -0.28 -14.92 -2.00
CA VAL A 55 -0.85 -13.72 -1.33
C VAL A 55 -1.98 -14.14 -0.42
N ARG A 56 -1.86 -13.84 0.87
CA ARG A 56 -2.83 -14.20 1.91
C ARG A 56 -3.59 -12.97 2.38
N ASN A 57 -4.88 -13.16 2.65
CA ASN A 57 -5.77 -12.10 3.15
C ASN A 57 -5.64 -10.80 2.35
N PRO A 58 -5.85 -10.82 1.02
CA PRO A 58 -5.47 -9.75 0.09
C PRO A 58 -6.27 -8.44 0.24
N TRP A 59 -7.33 -8.43 1.04
CA TRP A 59 -8.11 -7.24 1.42
C TRP A 59 -8.63 -7.36 2.85
N GLN A 60 -9.09 -6.26 3.42
CA GLN A 60 -9.68 -6.25 4.76
C GLN A 60 -10.96 -7.09 4.79
N GLY A 61 -11.01 -8.07 5.69
CA GLY A 61 -12.13 -9.03 5.78
C GLY A 61 -11.96 -10.27 4.88
N ALA A 62 -10.78 -10.50 4.32
CA ALA A 62 -10.45 -11.67 3.49
C ALA A 62 -9.77 -12.79 4.28
N GLU A 63 -10.08 -12.93 5.57
CA GLU A 63 -9.45 -13.95 6.43
C GLU A 63 -9.63 -15.36 5.83
N GLY A 64 -8.51 -16.07 5.65
CA GLY A 64 -8.45 -17.40 5.06
C GLY A 64 -8.37 -17.43 3.53
N VAL A 65 -8.51 -16.30 2.84
CA VAL A 65 -8.36 -16.24 1.38
C VAL A 65 -6.89 -16.24 0.98
N THR A 66 -6.53 -17.09 0.02
CA THR A 66 -5.17 -17.18 -0.52
C THR A 66 -5.21 -17.21 -2.04
N PHE A 67 -4.39 -16.36 -2.67
CA PHE A 67 -4.14 -16.37 -4.11
C PHE A 67 -2.76 -16.92 -4.39
N TYR A 68 -2.65 -17.73 -5.44
CA TYR A 68 -1.38 -18.23 -5.95
C TYR A 68 -1.21 -17.76 -7.40
N THR A 69 -0.10 -17.09 -7.67
CA THR A 69 0.29 -16.68 -9.01
C THR A 69 1.62 -17.33 -9.35
N GLU A 70 1.67 -18.05 -10.47
CA GLU A 70 2.92 -18.63 -10.95
C GLU A 70 3.88 -17.52 -11.39
N ILE A 71 5.13 -17.63 -10.92
CA ILE A 71 6.23 -16.77 -11.33
C ILE A 71 6.98 -17.48 -12.44
N ASP A 72 6.73 -17.08 -13.68
CA ASP A 72 7.53 -17.56 -14.80
C ASP A 72 8.88 -16.84 -14.82
N THR A 73 9.91 -17.55 -14.34
CA THR A 73 11.28 -17.02 -14.30
C THR A 73 11.94 -16.94 -15.67
N LEU A 74 11.44 -17.67 -16.66
CA LEU A 74 11.95 -17.65 -18.03
C LEU A 74 11.32 -16.55 -18.88
N SER A 75 10.06 -16.21 -18.58
CA SER A 75 9.31 -15.18 -19.30
C SER A 75 8.52 -14.28 -18.32
N PRO A 76 9.22 -13.48 -17.49
CA PRO A 76 8.54 -12.59 -16.55
C PRO A 76 7.69 -11.55 -17.28
N PRO A 77 6.62 -11.02 -16.66
CA PRO A 77 5.71 -10.05 -17.28
C PRO A 77 6.48 -8.83 -17.77
N LYS A 78 6.20 -8.43 -19.01
CA LYS A 78 6.81 -7.26 -19.68
C LYS A 78 5.85 -6.09 -19.80
N ARG A 79 4.54 -6.33 -19.65
CA ARG A 79 3.47 -5.34 -19.79
C ARG A 79 2.57 -5.39 -18.56
N ILE A 80 2.86 -4.51 -17.61
CA ILE A 80 2.22 -4.48 -16.28
C ILE A 80 1.28 -3.28 -16.21
N VAL A 81 0.05 -3.50 -15.76
CA VAL A 81 -0.87 -2.46 -15.33
C VAL A 81 -0.88 -2.42 -13.81
N ALA A 82 -0.59 -1.26 -13.21
CA ALA A 82 -0.59 -1.08 -11.77
C ALA A 82 -1.73 -0.16 -11.33
N LEU A 83 -2.59 -0.65 -10.42
CA LEU A 83 -3.76 0.10 -9.95
C LEU A 83 -3.48 0.90 -8.65
N SER A 84 -2.22 0.96 -8.22
CA SER A 84 -1.78 1.78 -7.09
C SER A 84 -0.45 2.47 -7.40
N SER A 85 -0.29 3.71 -6.93
CA SER A 85 0.97 4.44 -7.03
C SER A 85 2.10 3.77 -6.23
N SER A 86 1.80 3.09 -5.11
CA SER A 86 2.80 2.32 -4.34
C SER A 86 3.36 1.15 -5.16
N HIS A 87 2.53 0.44 -5.92
CA HIS A 87 2.98 -0.64 -6.81
C HIS A 87 3.89 -0.12 -7.92
N ALA A 88 3.50 1.02 -8.53
CA ALA A 88 4.31 1.66 -9.56
C ALA A 88 5.67 2.12 -9.02
N ALA A 89 5.70 2.68 -7.80
CA ALA A 89 6.91 3.08 -7.12
C ALA A 89 7.82 1.87 -6.79
N MET A 90 7.24 0.73 -6.36
CA MET A 90 7.98 -0.50 -6.12
C MET A 90 8.62 -1.04 -7.41
N LEU A 91 7.88 -1.04 -8.52
CA LEU A 91 8.39 -1.45 -9.83
C LEU A 91 9.52 -0.51 -10.32
N ASP A 92 9.35 0.80 -10.16
CA ASP A 92 10.39 1.78 -10.50
C ASP A 92 11.67 1.56 -9.66
N ALA A 93 11.52 1.35 -8.36
CA ALA A 93 12.63 1.16 -7.44
C ALA A 93 13.50 -0.09 -7.74
N VAL A 94 12.93 -1.12 -8.38
CA VAL A 94 13.67 -2.33 -8.81
C VAL A 94 14.04 -2.32 -10.30
N GLY A 95 13.94 -1.15 -10.96
CA GLY A 95 14.35 -0.97 -12.35
C GLY A 95 13.37 -1.56 -13.38
N CYS A 96 12.11 -1.76 -13.00
CA CYS A 96 11.07 -2.30 -13.88
C CYS A 96 10.10 -1.25 -14.44
N THR A 97 10.46 0.03 -14.43
CA THR A 97 9.64 1.15 -14.93
C THR A 97 9.18 0.95 -16.36
N ASP A 98 10.07 0.41 -17.23
CA ASP A 98 9.78 0.18 -18.65
C ASP A 98 8.72 -0.90 -18.90
N ARG A 99 8.39 -1.68 -17.89
CA ARG A 99 7.32 -2.70 -17.96
C ARG A 99 5.94 -2.14 -17.65
N ILE A 100 5.85 -0.96 -17.07
CA ILE A 100 4.58 -0.33 -16.72
C ILE A 100 3.99 0.27 -18.00
N VAL A 101 2.83 -0.23 -18.42
CA VAL A 101 2.12 0.25 -19.62
C VAL A 101 0.82 0.97 -19.26
N GLY A 102 0.29 0.78 -18.06
CA GLY A 102 -0.91 1.44 -17.59
C GLY A 102 -0.88 1.70 -16.09
N LEU A 103 -1.44 2.83 -15.69
CA LEU A 103 -1.57 3.25 -14.30
C LEU A 103 -2.98 3.76 -14.01
N SER A 104 -3.44 3.52 -12.78
CA SER A 104 -4.61 4.19 -12.23
C SER A 104 -4.20 5.52 -11.61
N GLY A 105 -4.87 6.62 -12.02
CA GLY A 105 -4.67 7.94 -11.45
C GLY A 105 -3.35 8.61 -11.83
N CYS A 106 -2.94 8.55 -13.09
CA CYS A 106 -1.70 9.13 -13.62
C CYS A 106 -1.45 10.58 -13.14
N ARG A 107 -2.50 11.39 -13.02
CA ARG A 107 -2.39 12.79 -12.57
C ARG A 107 -1.85 12.92 -11.11
N TYR A 108 -2.00 11.87 -10.31
CA TYR A 108 -1.56 11.87 -8.90
C TYR A 108 -0.14 11.32 -8.73
N ILE A 109 0.50 10.85 -9.79
CA ILE A 109 1.86 10.34 -9.73
C ILE A 109 2.83 11.50 -9.47
N TYR A 110 3.69 11.34 -8.47
CA TYR A 110 4.73 12.29 -8.10
C TYR A 110 6.10 11.90 -8.69
N ASN A 111 6.37 10.62 -8.83
CA ASN A 111 7.65 10.08 -9.33
C ASN A 111 7.98 10.64 -10.73
N THR A 112 9.16 11.26 -10.87
CA THR A 112 9.58 11.96 -12.09
C THR A 112 9.79 11.03 -13.27
N ASN A 113 10.28 9.80 -13.07
CA ASN A 113 10.46 8.81 -14.13
C ASN A 113 9.11 8.40 -14.71
N LEU A 114 8.15 8.10 -13.83
CA LEU A 114 6.78 7.75 -14.23
C LEU A 114 6.08 8.92 -14.93
N CYS A 115 6.17 10.14 -14.35
CA CYS A 115 5.62 11.35 -14.98
C CYS A 115 6.16 11.59 -16.40
N HIS A 116 7.46 11.37 -16.59
CA HIS A 116 8.09 11.50 -17.90
C HIS A 116 7.54 10.49 -18.92
N LYS A 117 7.35 9.23 -18.52
CA LYS A 117 6.75 8.19 -19.37
C LYS A 117 5.27 8.45 -19.65
N ILE A 118 4.51 8.93 -18.66
CA ILE A 118 3.12 9.36 -18.86
C ILE A 118 3.04 10.49 -19.87
N SER A 119 3.89 11.51 -19.75
CA SER A 119 3.90 12.65 -20.68
C SER A 119 4.27 12.27 -22.11
N LYS A 120 5.05 11.21 -22.31
CA LYS A 120 5.39 10.65 -23.62
C LYS A 120 4.32 9.71 -24.19
N GLY A 121 3.28 9.38 -23.42
CA GLY A 121 2.28 8.40 -23.84
C GLY A 121 2.78 6.95 -23.81
N GLU A 122 3.85 6.67 -23.08
CA GLU A 122 4.38 5.32 -22.87
C GLU A 122 3.60 4.57 -21.76
N ILE A 123 3.05 5.32 -20.80
CA ILE A 123 2.15 4.83 -19.75
C ILE A 123 0.80 5.49 -19.89
N TRP A 124 -0.27 4.71 -19.89
CA TRP A 124 -1.63 5.17 -20.11
C TRP A 124 -2.45 5.19 -18.84
N GLU A 125 -3.31 6.21 -18.70
CA GLU A 125 -4.36 6.23 -17.69
C GLU A 125 -5.38 5.11 -17.97
N VAL A 126 -5.59 4.21 -17.02
CA VAL A 126 -6.54 3.10 -17.14
C VAL A 126 -7.76 3.24 -16.23
N GLY A 127 -7.96 4.43 -15.68
CA GLY A 127 -9.07 4.74 -14.77
C GLY A 127 -8.58 5.18 -13.40
N TYR A 128 -9.54 5.51 -12.53
CA TYR A 128 -9.23 5.95 -11.17
C TYR A 128 -10.31 5.48 -10.19
N ASP A 129 -9.90 5.16 -8.97
CA ASP A 129 -10.75 4.63 -7.90
C ASP A 129 -11.42 3.30 -8.31
N ALA A 130 -12.73 3.21 -8.32
CA ALA A 130 -13.48 2.00 -8.69
C ALA A 130 -13.87 1.94 -10.19
N VAL A 131 -13.50 2.95 -11.00
CA VAL A 131 -13.89 3.04 -12.42
C VAL A 131 -12.69 2.80 -13.31
N PHE A 132 -12.62 1.60 -13.91
CA PHE A 132 -11.53 1.20 -14.80
C PHE A 132 -11.99 1.06 -16.24
N ASP A 133 -11.12 1.45 -17.18
CA ASP A 133 -11.29 1.30 -18.63
C ASP A 133 -10.72 -0.07 -19.07
N PHE A 134 -11.56 -1.11 -18.97
CA PHE A 134 -11.17 -2.48 -19.33
C PHE A 134 -10.83 -2.65 -20.81
N GLU A 135 -11.46 -1.88 -21.70
CA GLU A 135 -11.11 -1.91 -23.14
C GLU A 135 -9.69 -1.38 -23.36
N LYS A 136 -9.32 -0.35 -22.63
CA LYS A 136 -7.95 0.17 -22.65
C LYS A 136 -6.95 -0.82 -22.05
N ILE A 137 -7.25 -1.42 -20.88
CA ILE A 137 -6.41 -2.46 -20.27
C ILE A 137 -6.16 -3.60 -21.28
N ARG A 138 -7.22 -4.05 -21.97
CA ARG A 138 -7.12 -5.07 -23.02
C ARG A 138 -6.27 -4.59 -24.20
N ALA A 139 -6.49 -3.38 -24.69
CA ALA A 139 -5.73 -2.81 -25.82
C ALA A 139 -4.24 -2.65 -25.49
N LEU A 140 -3.89 -2.45 -24.21
CA LEU A 140 -2.51 -2.43 -23.76
C LEU A 140 -1.84 -3.81 -23.78
N ASN A 141 -2.55 -4.90 -24.06
CA ASN A 141 -2.04 -6.28 -24.02
C ASN A 141 -1.26 -6.54 -22.71
N ALA A 142 -1.89 -6.24 -21.58
CA ALA A 142 -1.29 -6.42 -20.27
C ALA A 142 -1.03 -7.91 -19.99
N ASP A 143 0.20 -8.25 -19.59
CA ASP A 143 0.55 -9.59 -19.14
C ASP A 143 -0.02 -9.87 -17.75
N ILE A 144 -0.14 -8.82 -16.92
CA ILE A 144 -0.70 -8.90 -15.56
C ILE A 144 -1.21 -7.53 -15.09
N VAL A 145 -2.27 -7.56 -14.27
CA VAL A 145 -2.80 -6.40 -13.56
C VAL A 145 -2.52 -6.55 -12.06
N LEU A 146 -1.86 -5.56 -11.46
CA LEU A 146 -1.62 -5.49 -10.02
C LEU A 146 -2.80 -4.78 -9.36
N LEU A 147 -3.63 -5.55 -8.64
CA LEU A 147 -4.85 -5.06 -7.99
C LEU A 147 -4.55 -4.48 -6.61
N TYR A 148 -5.36 -3.51 -6.24
CA TYR A 148 -5.36 -2.85 -4.94
C TYR A 148 -6.73 -3.04 -4.27
N GLY A 149 -6.78 -3.82 -3.20
CA GLY A 149 -8.03 -4.34 -2.61
C GLY A 149 -8.66 -3.47 -1.52
N VAL A 150 -8.48 -2.13 -1.51
CA VAL A 150 -8.97 -1.24 -0.42
C VAL A 150 -10.48 -1.30 -0.21
N ALA A 151 -11.26 -1.43 -1.28
CA ALA A 151 -12.71 -1.51 -1.19
C ALA A 151 -13.26 -2.92 -0.90
N GLY A 152 -12.38 -3.87 -0.55
CA GLY A 152 -12.72 -5.28 -0.38
C GLY A 152 -12.58 -6.08 -1.67
N GLU A 153 -13.22 -7.26 -1.74
CA GLU A 153 -13.25 -8.04 -2.97
C GLU A 153 -14.04 -7.30 -4.05
N THR A 154 -13.36 -6.91 -5.10
CA THR A 154 -13.97 -6.21 -6.23
C THR A 154 -14.37 -7.21 -7.33
N LYS A 155 -15.38 -8.07 -7.05
CA LYS A 155 -15.90 -9.05 -8.03
C LYS A 155 -16.26 -8.45 -9.39
N ALA A 156 -16.68 -7.20 -9.42
CA ALA A 156 -16.92 -6.48 -10.67
C ALA A 156 -15.63 -6.28 -11.50
N ILE A 157 -14.49 -6.08 -10.84
CA ILE A 157 -13.20 -5.90 -11.51
C ILE A 157 -12.62 -7.26 -11.90
N THR A 158 -12.51 -8.19 -10.96
CA THR A 158 -11.93 -9.51 -11.21
C THR A 158 -12.74 -10.31 -12.19
N GLY A 159 -14.08 -10.30 -12.08
CA GLY A 159 -14.97 -10.97 -13.04
C GLY A 159 -14.81 -10.43 -14.46
N LYS A 160 -14.53 -9.12 -14.63
CA LYS A 160 -14.29 -8.55 -15.95
C LYS A 160 -12.90 -8.91 -16.49
N LEU A 161 -11.88 -8.97 -15.62
CA LEU A 161 -10.54 -9.44 -16.00
C LEU A 161 -10.56 -10.92 -16.40
N ASP A 162 -11.32 -11.76 -15.67
CA ASP A 162 -11.52 -13.18 -15.98
C ASP A 162 -12.21 -13.35 -17.35
N GLU A 163 -13.29 -12.58 -17.62
CA GLU A 163 -13.99 -12.57 -18.91
C GLU A 163 -13.04 -12.20 -20.07
N LEU A 164 -12.14 -11.26 -19.83
CA LEU A 164 -11.15 -10.80 -20.81
C LEU A 164 -9.88 -11.66 -20.87
N HIS A 165 -9.76 -12.65 -20.02
CA HIS A 165 -8.60 -13.54 -19.86
C HIS A 165 -7.31 -12.77 -19.56
N ILE A 166 -7.40 -11.71 -18.74
CA ILE A 166 -6.27 -10.90 -18.31
C ILE A 166 -5.82 -11.37 -16.92
N PRO A 167 -4.59 -11.87 -16.76
CA PRO A 167 -4.07 -12.28 -15.46
C PRO A 167 -4.00 -11.12 -14.48
N TYR A 168 -4.26 -11.39 -13.21
CA TYR A 168 -4.15 -10.38 -12.15
C TYR A 168 -3.68 -10.99 -10.84
N ILE A 169 -3.15 -10.13 -9.97
CA ILE A 169 -2.79 -10.47 -8.60
C ILE A 169 -3.09 -9.29 -7.68
N TYR A 170 -3.51 -9.59 -6.45
CA TYR A 170 -3.61 -8.60 -5.39
C TYR A 170 -2.25 -8.33 -4.76
N ILE A 171 -1.94 -7.06 -4.54
CA ILE A 171 -0.79 -6.62 -3.74
C ILE A 171 -1.34 -5.96 -2.48
N GLY A 172 -1.06 -6.58 -1.34
CA GLY A 172 -1.65 -6.24 -0.04
C GLY A 172 -0.77 -5.34 0.84
N ASP A 173 0.16 -4.59 0.26
CA ASP A 173 1.10 -3.73 0.98
C ASP A 173 0.44 -2.74 1.95
N TYR A 174 -0.75 -2.26 1.61
CA TYR A 174 -1.52 -1.31 2.42
C TYR A 174 -2.11 -1.92 3.70
N LEU A 175 -2.21 -3.26 3.79
CA LEU A 175 -2.70 -4.00 4.96
C LEU A 175 -1.63 -4.20 6.03
N GLU A 176 -0.36 -4.02 5.67
CA GLU A 176 0.73 -4.21 6.60
C GLU A 176 0.77 -3.09 7.64
N ALA A 177 0.65 -3.48 8.89
CA ALA A 177 0.79 -2.57 10.01
C ALA A 177 2.26 -2.25 10.32
N ASP A 178 3.16 -3.19 10.01
CA ASP A 178 4.60 -3.00 10.18
C ASP A 178 5.18 -2.21 9.00
N PRO A 179 5.91 -1.10 9.25
CA PRO A 179 6.51 -0.30 8.18
C PRO A 179 7.50 -1.07 7.32
N LEU A 180 8.29 -1.97 7.92
CA LEU A 180 9.17 -2.86 7.18
C LEU A 180 8.38 -3.93 6.43
N GLY A 181 7.26 -4.42 7.00
CA GLY A 181 6.37 -5.35 6.31
C GLY A 181 5.79 -4.75 5.02
N LYS A 182 5.37 -3.48 5.07
CA LYS A 182 4.92 -2.76 3.88
C LYS A 182 6.04 -2.64 2.83
N ALA A 183 7.23 -2.26 3.23
CA ALA A 183 8.38 -2.12 2.32
C ALA A 183 8.84 -3.46 1.74
N GLU A 184 8.71 -4.56 2.48
CA GLU A 184 9.15 -5.90 2.06
C GLU A 184 8.37 -6.44 0.84
N TRP A 185 7.17 -5.89 0.54
CA TRP A 185 6.44 -6.21 -0.68
C TRP A 185 7.19 -5.90 -1.98
N VAL A 186 8.23 -5.07 -1.92
CA VAL A 186 9.14 -4.85 -3.07
C VAL A 186 9.80 -6.15 -3.52
N VAL A 187 10.06 -7.09 -2.59
CA VAL A 187 10.63 -8.42 -2.91
C VAL A 187 9.63 -9.26 -3.69
N ALA A 188 8.34 -9.20 -3.35
CA ALA A 188 7.28 -9.89 -4.09
C ALA A 188 7.22 -9.43 -5.55
N LEU A 189 7.19 -8.10 -5.78
CA LEU A 189 7.15 -7.52 -7.13
C LEU A 189 8.46 -7.76 -7.91
N ALA A 190 9.61 -7.67 -7.24
CA ALA A 190 10.89 -7.99 -7.86
C ALA A 190 10.96 -9.46 -8.31
N SER A 191 10.46 -10.39 -7.48
CA SER A 191 10.38 -11.82 -7.84
C SER A 191 9.44 -12.05 -9.01
N LEU A 192 8.26 -11.41 -9.02
CA LEU A 192 7.32 -11.47 -10.15
C LEU A 192 7.97 -10.98 -11.46
N CYS A 193 8.83 -9.99 -11.36
CA CYS A 193 9.53 -9.42 -12.49
C CYS A 193 10.84 -10.14 -12.86
N GLY A 194 11.25 -11.19 -12.14
CA GLY A 194 12.52 -11.90 -12.38
C GLY A 194 13.77 -11.06 -12.05
N VAL A 195 13.65 -10.09 -11.15
CA VAL A 195 14.72 -9.22 -10.63
C VAL A 195 14.81 -9.32 -9.11
N GLU A 196 14.67 -10.49 -8.56
CA GLU A 196 14.54 -10.77 -7.12
C GLU A 196 15.72 -10.24 -6.31
N GLU A 197 16.93 -10.35 -6.83
CA GLU A 197 18.14 -9.86 -6.16
C GLU A 197 18.10 -8.35 -5.91
N GLN A 198 17.59 -7.57 -6.87
CA GLN A 198 17.41 -6.13 -6.73
C GLN A 198 16.43 -5.79 -5.59
N GLY A 199 15.31 -6.53 -5.50
CA GLY A 199 14.34 -6.37 -4.43
C GLY A 199 14.90 -6.71 -3.06
N LEU A 200 15.63 -7.82 -2.95
CA LEU A 200 16.28 -8.25 -1.70
C LEU A 200 17.35 -7.25 -1.23
N ASN A 201 18.20 -6.76 -2.14
CA ASN A 201 19.24 -5.80 -1.83
C ASN A 201 18.65 -4.46 -1.37
N LEU A 202 17.63 -3.95 -2.09
CA LEU A 202 16.93 -2.72 -1.72
C LEU A 202 16.27 -2.85 -0.34
N PHE A 203 15.55 -3.95 -0.10
CA PHE A 203 14.91 -4.17 1.19
C PHE A 203 15.93 -4.29 2.33
N ALA A 204 17.04 -5.01 2.13
CA ALA A 204 18.08 -5.15 3.15
C ALA A 204 18.73 -3.80 3.53
N GLU A 205 18.92 -2.89 2.57
CA GLU A 205 19.39 -1.52 2.83
C GLU A 205 18.38 -0.74 3.70
N VAL A 206 17.11 -0.76 3.31
CA VAL A 206 16.02 -0.08 4.02
C VAL A 206 15.87 -0.63 5.44
N GLU A 207 15.85 -1.95 5.59
CA GLU A 207 15.75 -2.63 6.88
C GLU A 207 16.88 -2.25 7.83
N LYS A 208 18.12 -2.29 7.35
CA LYS A 208 19.29 -1.93 8.15
C LYS A 208 19.19 -0.50 8.67
N ARG A 209 18.87 0.44 7.77
CA ARG A 209 18.74 1.86 8.13
C ARG A 209 17.58 2.11 9.06
N TYR A 210 16.42 1.50 8.80
CA TYR A 210 15.24 1.62 9.65
C TYR A 210 15.52 1.14 11.07
N ASN A 211 16.13 -0.03 11.23
CA ASN A 211 16.44 -0.59 12.55
C ASN A 211 17.43 0.29 13.32
N THR A 212 18.45 0.85 12.66
CA THR A 212 19.38 1.81 13.29
C THR A 212 18.63 3.05 13.79
N LEU A 213 17.75 3.61 12.99
CA LEU A 213 16.95 4.79 13.37
C LEU A 213 15.96 4.47 14.50
N ARG A 214 15.33 3.29 14.47
CA ARG A 214 14.44 2.83 15.54
C ARG A 214 15.15 2.72 16.88
N GLU A 215 16.36 2.19 16.90
CA GLU A 215 17.18 2.15 18.11
C GLU A 215 17.48 3.56 18.65
N GLN A 216 17.77 4.52 17.77
CA GLN A 216 17.95 5.94 18.13
C GLN A 216 16.66 6.53 18.71
N GLY A 217 15.52 6.32 18.08
CA GLY A 217 14.22 6.77 18.58
C GLY A 217 13.88 6.21 19.96
N HIS A 218 14.11 4.92 20.17
CA HIS A 218 13.86 4.26 21.46
C HIS A 218 14.82 4.67 22.56
N ALA A 219 16.01 5.13 22.24
CA ALA A 219 17.01 5.62 23.21
C ALA A 219 16.66 7.02 23.77
N THR A 220 15.66 7.70 23.23
CA THR A 220 15.26 9.04 23.70
C THR A 220 14.57 8.98 25.06
N ALA A 221 14.94 9.92 25.97
CA ALA A 221 14.39 9.98 27.32
C ALA A 221 12.93 10.48 27.37
N LYS A 222 12.54 11.33 26.41
CA LYS A 222 11.19 11.88 26.29
C LYS A 222 10.42 11.12 25.23
N ARG A 223 9.17 10.81 25.51
CA ARG A 223 8.20 10.25 24.56
C ARG A 223 7.09 11.27 24.29
N PRO A 224 7.26 12.19 23.31
CA PRO A 224 6.26 13.19 22.99
C PRO A 224 4.95 12.52 22.55
N ARG A 225 3.83 13.06 23.02
CA ARG A 225 2.49 12.55 22.68
C ARG A 225 2.02 13.16 21.37
N VAL A 226 1.55 12.29 20.48
CA VAL A 226 1.21 12.65 19.10
C VAL A 226 -0.27 12.43 18.83
N MET A 227 -0.94 13.49 18.38
CA MET A 227 -2.27 13.45 17.80
C MET A 227 -2.17 13.28 16.29
N LEU A 228 -3.04 12.46 15.70
CA LEU A 228 -3.09 12.18 14.26
C LEU A 228 -4.39 12.64 13.61
N ASN A 229 -4.28 13.03 12.34
CA ASN A 229 -5.37 13.37 11.43
C ASN A 229 -6.17 14.62 11.82
N LEU A 230 -7.23 14.90 11.07
CA LEU A 230 -8.24 15.94 11.35
C LEU A 230 -9.60 15.28 11.61
N PRO A 231 -10.50 15.97 12.31
CA PRO A 231 -11.89 15.51 12.39
C PRO A 231 -12.53 15.55 11.00
N TYR A 232 -13.43 14.62 10.77
CA TYR A 232 -14.34 14.65 9.63
C TYR A 232 -15.75 14.99 10.15
N ARG A 233 -16.24 16.20 9.83
CA ARG A 233 -17.46 16.75 10.42
C ARG A 233 -17.35 16.77 11.96
N ASP A 234 -18.33 16.18 12.66
CA ASP A 234 -18.39 16.14 14.13
C ASP A 234 -17.74 14.87 14.73
N THR A 235 -16.95 14.17 13.96
CA THR A 235 -16.35 12.88 14.37
C THR A 235 -14.86 12.88 14.11
N TRP A 236 -14.08 12.37 15.06
CA TRP A 236 -12.67 12.07 14.86
C TRP A 236 -12.46 10.57 14.75
N PHE A 237 -11.81 10.13 13.68
CA PHE A 237 -11.51 8.73 13.45
C PHE A 237 -10.10 8.41 13.94
N MET A 238 -10.00 7.76 15.09
CA MET A 238 -8.73 7.40 15.71
C MET A 238 -8.19 6.10 15.13
N PRO A 239 -6.99 6.11 14.54
CA PRO A 239 -6.35 4.90 14.02
C PRO A 239 -6.24 3.77 15.03
N PRO A 240 -6.18 2.50 14.58
CA PRO A 240 -5.81 1.37 15.43
C PRO A 240 -4.44 1.57 16.08
N LYS A 241 -4.29 1.05 17.31
CA LYS A 241 -2.99 0.99 17.99
C LYS A 241 -1.93 0.26 17.14
N GLU A 242 -2.34 -0.85 16.53
CA GLU A 242 -1.51 -1.63 15.61
C GLU A 242 -1.72 -1.14 14.17
N SER A 243 -1.33 0.10 13.87
CA SER A 243 -1.40 0.66 12.50
C SER A 243 -0.06 1.23 12.06
N TYR A 244 0.15 1.28 10.75
CA TYR A 244 1.38 1.76 10.11
C TYR A 244 1.91 3.08 10.69
N MET A 245 1.05 4.11 10.80
CA MET A 245 1.46 5.40 11.31
C MET A 245 1.73 5.40 12.82
N VAL A 246 0.96 4.64 13.57
CA VAL A 246 1.18 4.51 15.03
C VAL A 246 2.50 3.81 15.29
N ARG A 247 2.80 2.73 14.55
CA ARG A 247 4.08 2.04 14.66
C ARG A 247 5.26 2.97 14.34
N LEU A 248 5.19 3.76 13.27
CA LEU A 248 6.22 4.75 12.93
C LEU A 248 6.44 5.79 14.03
N ILE A 249 5.37 6.28 14.67
CA ILE A 249 5.46 7.21 15.80
C ILE A 249 6.15 6.56 17.01
N GLU A 250 5.77 5.33 17.34
CA GLU A 250 6.37 4.58 18.46
C GLU A 250 7.83 4.25 18.20
N ASP A 251 8.18 3.82 16.98
CA ASP A 251 9.54 3.54 16.56
C ASP A 251 10.40 4.80 16.50
N ALA A 252 9.80 5.98 16.28
CA ALA A 252 10.47 7.29 16.40
C ALA A 252 10.63 7.74 17.87
N GLY A 253 10.23 6.96 18.85
CA GLY A 253 10.29 7.33 20.28
C GLY A 253 9.16 8.26 20.72
N GLY A 254 8.08 8.40 19.95
CA GLY A 254 6.84 9.07 20.34
C GLY A 254 5.87 8.18 21.11
N GLU A 255 4.76 8.76 21.52
CA GLU A 255 3.63 8.08 22.15
C GLU A 255 2.34 8.44 21.41
N TYR A 256 1.63 7.44 20.88
CA TYR A 256 0.33 7.68 20.28
C TYR A 256 -0.72 8.02 21.35
N ILE A 257 -1.46 9.11 21.14
CA ILE A 257 -2.36 9.67 22.16
C ILE A 257 -3.60 8.82 22.46
N TYR A 258 -3.95 7.86 21.57
CA TYR A 258 -5.16 7.02 21.70
C TYR A 258 -4.83 5.51 21.61
N PRO A 259 -4.12 4.92 22.59
CA PRO A 259 -3.67 3.52 22.52
C PRO A 259 -4.78 2.49 22.77
N GLN A 260 -6.00 2.89 23.10
CA GLN A 260 -7.09 1.98 23.47
C GLN A 260 -7.85 1.39 22.26
N ASN A 261 -7.56 1.80 21.03
CA ASN A 261 -8.15 1.18 19.85
C ASN A 261 -7.40 -0.10 19.46
N ASN A 262 -7.84 -1.25 19.99
CA ASN A 262 -7.26 -2.57 19.71
C ASN A 262 -7.96 -3.31 18.54
N THR A 263 -8.76 -2.59 17.73
CA THR A 263 -9.41 -3.16 16.54
C THR A 263 -8.48 -3.03 15.32
N ASN A 264 -8.92 -3.56 14.18
CA ASN A 264 -8.23 -3.42 12.90
C ASN A 264 -8.75 -2.25 12.04
N SER A 265 -9.64 -1.41 12.60
CA SER A 265 -10.27 -0.28 11.91
C SER A 265 -10.25 0.98 12.78
N SER A 266 -10.35 2.15 12.14
CA SER A 266 -10.42 3.42 12.85
C SER A 266 -11.68 3.51 13.71
N LYS A 267 -11.52 3.94 14.95
CA LYS A 267 -12.62 4.10 15.93
C LYS A 267 -13.12 5.54 15.94
N PRO A 268 -14.42 5.78 15.72
CA PRO A 268 -14.98 7.11 15.85
C PRO A 268 -15.05 7.53 17.33
N ILE A 269 -14.63 8.77 17.63
CA ILE A 269 -14.80 9.44 18.92
C ILE A 269 -15.46 10.81 18.75
N SER A 270 -16.07 11.34 19.80
CA SER A 270 -16.66 12.68 19.78
C SER A 270 -15.58 13.77 19.70
N LEU A 271 -15.95 14.98 19.25
CA LEU A 271 -15.03 16.13 19.27
C LEU A 271 -14.65 16.55 20.69
N GLU A 272 -15.50 16.32 21.68
CA GLU A 272 -15.23 16.58 23.09
C GLU A 272 -14.12 15.66 23.61
N GLU A 273 -14.23 14.36 23.36
CA GLU A 273 -13.20 13.37 23.71
C GLU A 273 -11.88 13.69 22.97
N ALA A 274 -11.96 13.98 21.67
CA ALA A 274 -10.80 14.36 20.88
C ALA A 274 -10.10 15.64 21.41
N LEU A 275 -10.86 16.64 21.83
CA LEU A 275 -10.32 17.86 22.44
C LEU A 275 -9.58 17.57 23.75
N MET A 276 -10.15 16.73 24.62
CA MET A 276 -9.50 16.32 25.86
C MET A 276 -8.17 15.58 25.61
N LEU A 277 -8.07 14.82 24.53
CA LEU A 277 -6.82 14.19 24.08
C LEU A 277 -5.86 15.23 23.53
N ALA A 278 -6.32 16.10 22.61
CA ALA A 278 -5.50 17.10 21.95
C ALA A 278 -4.89 18.11 22.97
N MET A 279 -5.56 18.41 24.07
CA MET A 279 -5.01 19.22 25.17
C MET A 279 -3.77 18.58 25.84
N LYS A 280 -3.57 17.26 25.66
CA LYS A 280 -2.42 16.52 26.20
C LYS A 280 -1.37 16.24 25.12
N ALA A 281 -1.66 16.53 23.85
CA ALA A 281 -0.75 16.26 22.74
C ALA A 281 0.38 17.29 22.67
N ASP A 282 1.60 16.81 22.46
CA ASP A 282 2.77 17.66 22.25
C ASP A 282 2.92 18.02 20.76
N PHE A 283 2.52 17.13 19.86
CA PHE A 283 2.55 17.30 18.40
C PHE A 283 1.23 16.88 17.76
N TRP A 284 0.94 17.49 16.60
CA TRP A 284 -0.21 17.12 15.78
C TRP A 284 0.25 16.88 14.35
N LEU A 285 0.05 15.66 13.83
CA LEU A 285 0.58 15.21 12.54
C LEU A 285 -0.52 14.78 11.57
N ASN A 286 -0.21 14.79 10.26
CA ASN A 286 -1.04 14.28 9.17
C ASN A 286 -2.40 15.00 9.07
N LEU A 287 -2.35 16.29 8.93
CA LEU A 287 -3.50 17.20 8.90
C LEU A 287 -4.18 17.29 7.52
N GLY A 288 -4.23 16.18 6.80
CA GLY A 288 -4.86 16.10 5.48
C GLY A 288 -4.21 17.05 4.45
N GLN A 289 -5.00 17.92 3.85
CA GLN A 289 -4.51 18.84 2.82
C GLN A 289 -4.23 20.26 3.37
N MET A 290 -4.22 20.44 4.69
CA MET A 290 -3.97 21.75 5.29
C MET A 290 -2.53 22.22 5.00
N VAL A 291 -2.39 23.46 4.64
CA VAL A 291 -1.10 24.06 4.28
C VAL A 291 -0.61 25.09 5.31
N SER A 292 -1.51 25.58 6.18
CA SER A 292 -1.19 26.56 7.23
C SER A 292 -1.93 26.28 8.56
N VAL A 293 -1.46 26.92 9.63
CA VAL A 293 -2.10 26.86 10.96
C VAL A 293 -3.48 27.51 10.91
N GLU A 294 -3.66 28.58 10.15
CA GLU A 294 -4.93 29.27 9.97
C GLU A 294 -5.99 28.35 9.36
N GLU A 295 -5.64 27.57 8.35
CA GLU A 295 -6.54 26.58 7.73
C GLU A 295 -6.96 25.51 8.75
N VAL A 296 -6.02 25.02 9.58
CA VAL A 296 -6.32 24.06 10.65
C VAL A 296 -7.28 24.69 11.68
N CYS A 297 -7.03 25.94 12.09
CA CYS A 297 -7.91 26.65 13.03
C CYS A 297 -9.30 26.93 12.42
N ALA A 298 -9.38 27.20 11.13
CA ALA A 298 -10.66 27.38 10.43
C ALA A 298 -11.46 26.08 10.33
N ALA A 299 -10.77 24.96 10.01
CA ALA A 299 -11.39 23.64 9.91
C ALA A 299 -11.78 23.05 11.27
N ALA A 300 -11.05 23.37 12.35
CA ALA A 300 -11.25 22.84 13.68
C ALA A 300 -11.12 23.94 14.76
N PRO A 301 -12.03 24.94 14.82
CA PRO A 301 -11.87 26.14 15.66
C PRO A 301 -11.75 25.85 17.17
N ARG A 302 -12.40 24.78 17.65
CA ARG A 302 -12.31 24.36 19.07
C ARG A 302 -10.89 23.97 19.48
N PHE A 303 -10.03 23.56 18.51
CA PHE A 303 -8.66 23.10 18.74
C PHE A 303 -7.62 24.22 18.63
N ALA A 304 -7.99 25.45 18.26
CA ALA A 304 -7.05 26.56 18.09
C ALA A 304 -6.26 26.91 19.38
N LYS A 305 -6.77 26.51 20.55
CA LYS A 305 -6.14 26.79 21.84
C LYS A 305 -5.27 25.63 22.39
N VAL A 306 -5.22 24.48 21.70
CA VAL A 306 -4.37 23.36 22.17
C VAL A 306 -2.89 23.69 21.99
N ASP A 307 -2.05 23.10 22.82
CA ASP A 307 -0.64 23.47 22.96
C ASP A 307 0.16 23.22 21.66
N ALA A 308 -0.13 22.12 20.98
CA ALA A 308 0.48 21.81 19.69
C ALA A 308 0.23 22.93 18.64
N VAL A 309 -0.99 23.51 18.59
CA VAL A 309 -1.33 24.62 17.69
C VAL A 309 -0.60 25.89 18.11
N ARG A 310 -0.71 26.28 19.40
CA ARG A 310 -0.15 27.53 19.91
C ARG A 310 1.38 27.59 19.81
N SER A 311 2.07 26.44 19.89
CA SER A 311 3.51 26.32 19.81
C SER A 311 4.03 25.98 18.41
N GLY A 312 3.14 25.96 17.39
CA GLY A 312 3.53 25.67 16.02
C GLY A 312 4.12 24.26 15.82
N ARG A 313 3.63 23.25 16.59
CA ARG A 313 4.08 21.86 16.49
C ARG A 313 3.11 21.02 15.66
N LEU A 314 2.76 21.57 14.47
CA LEU A 314 1.91 20.95 13.47
C LEU A 314 2.77 20.58 12.26
N TYR A 315 2.71 19.32 11.85
CA TYR A 315 3.46 18.84 10.70
C TYR A 315 2.58 17.99 9.78
N ASN A 316 2.77 18.20 8.49
CA ASN A 316 2.00 17.49 7.48
C ASN A 316 2.92 16.75 6.50
N ASN A 317 2.51 15.55 6.08
CA ASN A 317 3.23 14.68 5.16
C ASN A 317 3.02 15.06 3.68
N THR A 318 2.88 16.36 3.42
CA THR A 318 2.56 16.94 2.11
C THR A 318 3.68 17.82 1.55
N LYS A 319 4.93 17.69 2.04
CA LYS A 319 6.07 18.42 1.48
C LYS A 319 6.31 18.06 0.02
N ARG A 320 6.16 16.79 -0.32
CA ARG A 320 6.39 16.24 -1.66
C ARG A 320 5.06 15.85 -2.29
N THR A 321 4.35 16.87 -2.78
CA THR A 321 3.07 16.69 -3.51
C THR A 321 3.13 17.42 -4.84
N ASN A 322 2.43 16.88 -5.84
CA ASN A 322 2.25 17.54 -7.12
C ASN A 322 1.00 18.48 -7.11
N GLU A 323 0.77 19.20 -8.21
CA GLU A 323 -0.37 20.13 -8.36
C GLU A 323 -1.74 19.45 -8.18
N SER A 324 -1.86 18.18 -8.56
CA SER A 324 -3.07 17.37 -8.38
C SER A 324 -3.17 16.74 -6.98
N ARG A 325 -2.27 17.10 -6.05
CA ARG A 325 -2.19 16.59 -4.67
C ARG A 325 -1.79 15.11 -4.56
N GLY A 326 -1.18 14.55 -5.60
CA GLY A 326 -0.49 13.26 -5.53
C GLY A 326 0.70 13.38 -4.59
N SER A 327 0.92 12.40 -3.72
CA SER A 327 1.89 12.50 -2.64
C SER A 327 2.93 11.40 -2.69
N ASP A 328 4.20 11.80 -2.75
CA ASP A 328 5.36 10.90 -2.70
C ASP A 328 5.45 10.11 -1.38
N PHE A 329 4.84 10.62 -0.31
CA PHE A 329 4.71 9.88 0.94
C PHE A 329 4.00 8.53 0.77
N TRP A 330 3.02 8.45 -0.14
CA TRP A 330 2.28 7.24 -0.47
C TRP A 330 2.86 6.47 -1.67
N GLU A 331 3.83 7.05 -2.37
CA GLU A 331 4.61 6.38 -3.43
C GLU A 331 5.92 5.85 -2.88
N SER A 332 7.00 6.62 -2.95
CA SER A 332 8.32 6.19 -2.48
C SER A 332 8.34 5.91 -0.97
N GLY A 333 7.52 6.61 -0.18
CA GLY A 333 7.39 6.37 1.26
C GLY A 333 6.86 4.96 1.62
N ALA A 334 6.13 4.31 0.71
CA ALA A 334 5.72 2.91 0.89
C ALA A 334 6.91 1.93 0.93
N ILE A 335 8.01 2.30 0.28
CA ILE A 335 9.24 1.50 0.19
C ILE A 335 10.32 2.02 1.14
N ARG A 336 10.27 3.32 1.48
CA ARG A 336 11.29 4.03 2.27
C ARG A 336 10.73 4.49 3.64
N PRO A 337 10.21 3.56 4.48
CA PRO A 337 9.78 3.90 5.84
C PRO A 337 10.95 4.39 6.71
N ASP A 338 12.19 4.06 6.36
CA ASP A 338 13.40 4.56 6.99
C ASP A 338 13.53 6.09 6.88
N ILE A 339 13.16 6.69 5.73
CA ILE A 339 13.16 8.15 5.55
C ILE A 339 12.01 8.81 6.33
N ILE A 340 10.84 8.15 6.35
CA ILE A 340 9.71 8.63 7.17
C ILE A 340 10.07 8.62 8.66
N LEU A 341 10.71 7.54 9.12
CA LEU A 341 11.16 7.40 10.51
C LEU A 341 12.17 8.48 10.89
N GLU A 342 13.14 8.78 10.01
CA GLU A 342 14.08 9.86 10.21
C GLU A 342 13.40 11.23 10.35
N ASP A 343 12.42 11.53 9.47
CA ASP A 343 11.64 12.76 9.59
C ASP A 343 10.91 12.84 10.94
N LEU A 344 10.27 11.75 11.37
CA LEU A 344 9.56 11.71 12.65
C LEU A 344 10.50 11.89 13.85
N ILE A 345 11.68 11.29 13.85
CA ILE A 345 12.69 11.50 14.90
C ILE A 345 13.11 12.98 14.97
N LYS A 346 13.37 13.60 13.82
CA LYS A 346 13.72 15.04 13.74
C LYS A 346 12.58 15.93 14.25
N ILE A 347 11.34 15.61 13.91
CA ILE A 347 10.15 16.34 14.36
C ILE A 347 10.00 16.20 15.88
N LEU A 348 9.98 14.99 16.40
CA LEU A 348 9.60 14.71 17.77
C LEU A 348 10.68 15.14 18.79
N HIS A 349 11.96 15.07 18.42
CA HIS A 349 13.07 15.29 19.34
C HIS A 349 13.87 16.54 19.06
N HIS A 350 13.83 17.08 17.83
CA HIS A 350 14.62 18.27 17.45
C HIS A 350 13.76 19.46 17.02
N ASN A 351 12.42 19.32 17.02
CA ASN A 351 11.46 20.35 16.54
C ASN A 351 11.89 20.92 15.17
N ALA A 352 12.19 20.02 14.24
CA ALA A 352 12.83 20.32 12.99
C ALA A 352 12.03 21.28 12.10
N ASP A 353 12.73 22.14 11.38
CA ASP A 353 12.15 22.97 10.33
C ASP A 353 11.96 22.17 9.02
N THR A 354 11.07 22.66 8.16
CA THR A 354 10.68 22.01 6.90
C THR A 354 11.89 21.63 6.03
N ASP A 355 12.92 22.47 5.96
CA ASP A 355 14.08 22.25 5.06
C ASP A 355 14.86 20.99 5.40
N SER A 356 14.91 20.61 6.68
CA SER A 356 15.62 19.42 7.16
C SER A 356 14.84 18.11 7.00
N LEU A 357 13.56 18.17 6.60
CA LEU A 357 12.65 17.04 6.43
C LEU A 357 12.55 16.62 4.98
N TYR A 358 12.21 15.37 4.71
CA TYR A 358 12.03 14.85 3.36
C TYR A 358 10.55 14.81 2.93
N TYR A 359 9.70 14.10 3.65
CA TYR A 359 8.27 13.97 3.35
C TYR A 359 7.41 14.98 4.09
N TYR A 360 7.85 15.38 5.29
CA TYR A 360 7.08 16.27 6.14
C TYR A 360 7.40 17.74 5.92
N LYS A 361 6.46 18.60 6.21
CA LYS A 361 6.63 20.04 6.35
C LYS A 361 5.97 20.52 7.62
N LYS A 362 6.57 21.52 8.28
CA LYS A 362 5.98 22.26 9.39
C LYS A 362 4.92 23.19 8.81
N LEU A 363 3.76 23.30 9.44
CA LEU A 363 2.77 24.30 9.08
C LEU A 363 3.11 25.64 9.76
N ASN A 364 3.03 26.72 8.98
CA ASN A 364 3.32 28.10 9.44
C ASN A 364 2.03 28.87 9.58
#